data_5e7268a9422f6faa1e1f7fa6ed2a8041
#
_entry.id   5e7268a9422f6faa1e1f7fa6ed2a8041
#
_cell.length_a   1.000
_cell.length_b   1.000
_cell.length_c   1.000
_cell.angle_alpha   90.00
_cell.angle_beta   90.00
_cell.angle_gamma   90.00
#
_symmetry.space_group_name_H-M   'P 1'
#
loop_
_entity.id
_entity.type
_entity.pdbx_description
1 polymer ?
#
loop_
_entity_poly.entity_id
_entity_poly.type
_entity_poly.pdbx_seq_one_letter_code
_entity_poly.pdbx_strand_id
1 'polypeptide(L)'
;MFNPFEKLWGGSKLVLWQKKDNKVLGIDIGHSSAKVVQLKKEHGRVILETYGEIALGPYGNLAVGQVASLPLEKTKEMLKDLFGEAGITAKTAAFAIPLGSSLLV
;
A
#
# COMPACT_ATOMS: atom_id res chain seq x y z
N MET A 1 -14.08 -6.90 19.09
CA MET A 1 -14.66 -7.05 17.76
C MET A 1 -13.63 -7.63 16.80
N PHE A 2 -14.07 -8.56 15.99
CA PHE A 2 -13.20 -9.17 14.99
C PHE A 2 -12.81 -8.17 13.90
N ASN A 3 -11.52 -8.07 13.61
CA ASN A 3 -11.00 -7.23 12.55
C ASN A 3 -10.22 -8.12 11.58
N PRO A 4 -10.77 -8.42 10.39
CA PRO A 4 -10.07 -9.31 9.46
C PRO A 4 -8.72 -8.75 8.99
N PHE A 5 -8.56 -7.44 9.03
CA PHE A 5 -7.32 -6.80 8.68
C PHE A 5 -6.22 -7.12 9.70
N GLU A 6 -6.58 -7.24 10.97
CA GLU A 6 -5.65 -7.64 12.01
C GLU A 6 -5.10 -9.04 11.76
N LYS A 7 -5.96 -9.94 11.34
CA LYS A 7 -5.56 -11.31 11.07
C LYS A 7 -4.56 -11.36 9.92
N LEU A 8 -4.74 -10.50 8.93
CA LEU A 8 -3.87 -10.44 7.77
C LEU A 8 -2.47 -9.96 8.11
N TRP A 9 -2.35 -9.00 9.02
CA TRP A 9 -1.08 -8.36 9.33
C TRP A 9 -0.35 -8.94 10.53
N GLY A 10 -0.93 -9.91 11.20
CA GLY A 10 -0.30 -10.59 12.32
C GLY A 10 -0.16 -9.71 13.56
N GLY A 11 0.91 -9.95 14.32
CA GLY A 11 1.07 -9.31 15.63
C GLY A 11 1.35 -7.82 15.63
N SER A 12 1.82 -7.26 14.52
CA SER A 12 2.16 -5.85 14.45
C SER A 12 0.96 -4.93 14.29
N LYS A 13 -0.21 -5.50 14.03
CA LYS A 13 -1.42 -4.73 13.76
C LYS A 13 -1.81 -3.77 14.87
N LEU A 14 -1.55 -4.14 16.10
CA LEU A 14 -1.94 -3.30 17.24
C LEU A 14 -1.21 -1.98 17.24
N VAL A 15 0.03 -1.97 16.78
CA VAL A 15 0.82 -0.75 16.71
C VAL A 15 0.20 0.23 15.73
N LEU A 16 -0.33 -0.27 14.61
CA LEU A 16 -0.93 0.57 13.59
C LEU A 16 -2.15 1.33 14.13
N TRP A 17 -2.95 0.67 14.97
CA TRP A 17 -4.18 1.28 15.47
C TRP A 17 -4.00 2.07 16.76
N GLN A 18 -2.82 2.03 17.36
CA GLN A 18 -2.54 2.76 18.59
C GLN A 18 -2.17 4.21 18.36
N LYS A 19 -1.94 4.59 17.11
CA LYS A 19 -1.64 5.97 16.79
C LYS A 19 -2.89 6.82 16.93
N LYS A 20 -2.70 8.13 17.13
CA LYS A 20 -3.82 9.05 17.15
C LYS A 20 -4.54 9.08 15.81
N ASP A 21 -3.81 8.87 14.76
CA ASP A 21 -4.38 8.77 13.43
C ASP A 21 -5.15 7.45 13.37
N ASN A 22 -6.45 7.54 13.13
CA ASN A 22 -7.31 6.37 13.03
C ASN A 22 -7.30 5.77 11.63
N LYS A 23 -6.39 6.18 10.79
CA LYS A 23 -6.26 5.70 9.43
C LYS A 23 -5.00 4.88 9.26
N VAL A 24 -5.04 3.92 8.36
CA VAL A 24 -3.88 3.14 7.99
C VAL A 24 -3.88 2.95 6.49
N LEU A 25 -2.70 3.05 5.92
CA LEU A 25 -2.47 2.87 4.49
C LEU A 25 -1.85 1.51 4.26
N GLY A 26 -2.46 0.70 3.40
CA GLY A 26 -1.85 -0.53 2.93
C GLY A 26 -1.26 -0.31 1.55
N ILE A 27 -0.03 -0.74 1.35
CA ILE A 27 0.67 -0.59 0.08
C ILE A 27 1.14 -1.96 -0.39
N ASP A 28 0.75 -2.31 -1.60
CA ASP A 28 1.14 -3.57 -2.22
C ASP A 28 1.84 -3.26 -3.54
N ILE A 29 3.15 -3.47 -3.58
CA ILE A 29 3.94 -3.24 -4.79
C ILE A 29 4.19 -4.58 -5.46
N GLY A 30 3.49 -4.81 -6.56
CA GLY A 30 3.64 -6.02 -7.35
C GLY A 30 4.72 -5.89 -8.41
N HIS A 31 4.69 -6.80 -9.38
CA HIS A 31 5.68 -6.80 -10.45
C HIS A 31 5.33 -5.83 -11.58
N SER A 32 4.04 -5.60 -11.81
CA SER A 32 3.58 -4.74 -12.90
C SER A 32 2.71 -3.58 -12.46
N SER A 33 2.27 -3.59 -11.20
CA SER A 33 1.44 -2.52 -10.67
C SER A 33 1.66 -2.37 -9.19
N ALA A 34 1.30 -1.20 -8.67
CA ALA A 34 1.28 -0.94 -7.23
C ALA A 34 -0.15 -0.56 -6.85
N LYS A 35 -0.56 -0.99 -5.69
CA LYS A 35 -1.91 -0.73 -5.18
C LYS A 35 -1.83 -0.14 -3.80
N VAL A 36 -2.78 0.74 -3.49
CA VAL A 36 -2.90 1.29 -2.14
C VAL A 36 -4.34 1.23 -1.71
N VAL A 37 -4.54 1.03 -0.42
CA VAL A 37 -5.85 1.17 0.20
C VAL A 37 -5.68 1.99 1.46
N GLN A 38 -6.61 2.89 1.70
CA GLN A 38 -6.64 3.63 2.95
C GLN A 38 -7.87 3.19 3.74
N LEU A 39 -7.62 2.72 4.94
CA LEU A 39 -8.66 2.25 5.83
C LEU A 39 -8.76 3.19 7.01
N LYS A 40 -9.97 3.33 7.51
CA LYS A 40 -10.25 4.14 8.68
C LYS A 40 -10.93 3.27 9.72
N LYS A 41 -10.51 3.40 10.97
CA LYS A 41 -11.19 2.72 12.06
C LYS A 41 -12.16 3.70 12.70
N GLU A 42 -13.42 3.32 12.72
CA GLU A 42 -14.47 4.18 13.23
C GLU A 42 -15.52 3.34 13.95
N HIS A 43 -15.77 3.66 15.21
CA HIS A 43 -16.76 2.95 16.03
C HIS A 43 -16.54 1.43 16.02
N GLY A 44 -15.28 1.00 16.12
CA GLY A 44 -14.93 -0.42 16.12
C GLY A 44 -15.03 -1.11 14.78
N ARG A 45 -15.28 -0.37 13.72
CA ARG A 45 -15.38 -0.90 12.36
C ARG A 45 -14.24 -0.39 11.50
N VAL A 46 -13.88 -1.19 10.49
CA VAL A 46 -12.88 -0.79 9.51
C VAL A 46 -13.62 -0.41 8.24
N ILE A 47 -13.36 0.80 7.77
CA ILE A 47 -14.04 1.37 6.62
C ILE A 47 -12.99 1.66 5.54
N LEU A 48 -13.26 1.25 4.31
CA LEU A 48 -12.44 1.60 3.17
C LEU A 48 -12.75 3.05 2.78
N GLU A 49 -11.75 3.92 2.87
CA GLU A 49 -11.93 5.33 2.49
C GLU A 49 -11.57 5.59 1.05
N THR A 50 -10.44 5.07 0.62
CA THR A 50 -10.00 5.28 -0.75
C THR A 50 -9.04 4.17 -1.15
N TYR A 51 -8.86 3.98 -2.43
CA TYR A 51 -7.90 3.04 -2.97
C TYR A 51 -7.41 3.54 -4.33
N GLY A 52 -6.31 2.95 -4.78
CA GLY A 52 -5.79 3.29 -6.09
C GLY A 52 -4.84 2.21 -6.58
N GLU A 53 -4.62 2.24 -7.88
CA GLU A 53 -3.69 1.33 -8.53
C GLU A 53 -2.96 2.08 -9.63
N ILE A 54 -1.67 1.80 -9.80
CA ILE A 54 -0.87 2.43 -10.85
C ILE A 54 0.02 1.38 -11.50
N ALA A 55 0.19 1.47 -12.80
CA ALA A 55 1.06 0.57 -13.54
C ALA A 55 2.51 1.00 -13.37
N LEU A 56 3.40 0.05 -13.17
CA LEU A 56 4.83 0.33 -13.00
C LEU A 56 5.55 0.49 -14.34
N GLY A 57 5.07 -0.19 -15.39
CA GLY A 57 5.72 -0.19 -16.69
C GLY A 57 6.10 1.19 -17.19
N PRO A 58 5.16 2.14 -17.26
CA PRO A 58 5.44 3.47 -17.80
C PRO A 58 6.58 4.21 -17.07
N TYR A 59 6.81 3.92 -15.80
CA TYR A 59 7.90 4.56 -15.05
C TYR A 59 9.26 3.98 -15.44
N GLY A 60 9.28 2.83 -16.11
CA GLY A 60 10.48 2.22 -16.62
C GLY A 60 10.54 2.22 -18.15
N ASN A 61 9.76 3.08 -18.79
CA ASN A 61 9.67 3.17 -20.25
C ASN A 61 9.15 1.87 -20.89
N LEU A 62 8.27 1.19 -20.18
CA LEU A 62 7.63 -0.03 -20.65
C LEU A 62 6.13 0.19 -20.78
N ALA A 63 5.45 -0.72 -21.45
CA ALA A 63 4.00 -0.63 -21.59
C ALA A 63 3.29 -0.96 -20.28
N VAL A 64 2.04 -0.53 -20.19
CA VAL A 64 1.17 -0.89 -19.08
C VAL A 64 1.04 -2.41 -19.03
N GLY A 65 1.16 -2.98 -17.83
CA GLY A 65 1.03 -4.42 -17.63
C GLY A 65 2.33 -5.19 -17.74
N GLN A 66 3.40 -4.56 -18.20
CA GLN A 66 4.69 -5.23 -18.26
C GLN A 66 5.38 -5.20 -16.91
N VAL A 67 6.16 -6.23 -16.64
CA VAL A 67 6.94 -6.32 -15.41
C VAL A 67 8.04 -5.28 -15.45
N ALA A 68 8.16 -4.51 -14.40
CA ALA A 68 9.16 -3.45 -14.32
C ALA A 68 9.88 -3.53 -12.98
N SER A 69 11.21 -3.39 -13.04
CA SER A 69 12.03 -3.25 -11.85
C SER A 69 12.51 -1.80 -11.82
N LEU A 70 11.96 -1.02 -10.92
CA LEU A 70 12.19 0.42 -10.89
C LEU A 70 13.31 0.78 -9.90
N PRO A 71 14.21 1.71 -10.28
CA PRO A 71 15.14 2.27 -9.31
C PRO A 71 14.40 3.08 -8.25
N LEU A 72 15.08 3.31 -7.14
CA LEU A 72 14.46 3.97 -5.99
C LEU A 72 13.80 5.30 -6.35
N GLU A 73 14.46 6.11 -7.16
CA GLU A 73 13.92 7.42 -7.53
C GLU A 73 12.62 7.30 -8.32
N LYS A 74 12.53 6.31 -9.21
CA LYS A 74 11.31 6.08 -9.97
C LYS A 74 10.21 5.50 -9.10
N THR A 75 10.57 4.68 -8.12
CA THR A 75 9.62 4.15 -7.17
C THR A 75 9.01 5.27 -6.33
N LYS A 76 9.84 6.23 -5.91
CA LYS A 76 9.34 7.40 -5.17
C LYS A 76 8.38 8.22 -6.01
N GLU A 77 8.72 8.44 -7.26
CA GLU A 77 7.88 9.21 -8.17
C GLU A 77 6.52 8.51 -8.35
N MET A 78 6.56 7.22 -8.57
CA MET A 78 5.36 6.41 -8.75
C MET A 78 4.46 6.46 -7.52
N LEU A 79 5.04 6.29 -6.32
CA LEU A 79 4.26 6.34 -5.09
C LEU A 79 3.67 7.72 -4.85
N LYS A 80 4.43 8.77 -5.16
CA LYS A 80 3.93 10.14 -5.02
C LYS A 80 2.71 10.38 -5.91
N ASP A 81 2.80 9.91 -7.15
CA ASP A 81 1.68 10.05 -8.10
C ASP A 81 0.47 9.25 -7.62
N LEU A 82 0.70 8.02 -7.18
CA LEU A 82 -0.37 7.16 -6.71
C LEU A 82 -1.06 7.74 -5.48
N PHE A 83 -0.29 8.22 -4.52
CA PHE A 83 -0.85 8.81 -3.31
C PHE A 83 -1.65 10.08 -3.63
N GLY A 84 -1.14 10.89 -4.54
CA GLY A 84 -1.84 12.11 -4.94
C GLY A 84 -3.16 11.81 -5.61
N GLU A 85 -3.18 10.86 -6.53
CA GLU A 85 -4.40 10.50 -7.25
C GLU A 85 -5.42 9.82 -6.37
N ALA A 86 -4.98 8.96 -5.46
CA ALA A 86 -5.89 8.27 -4.56
C ALA A 86 -6.34 9.14 -3.38
N GLY A 87 -5.73 10.30 -3.20
CA GLY A 87 -6.09 11.19 -2.10
C GLY A 87 -5.71 10.65 -0.74
N ILE A 88 -4.52 10.08 -0.63
CA ILE A 88 -4.06 9.46 0.62
C ILE A 88 -3.77 10.53 1.66
N THR A 89 -4.30 10.35 2.86
CA THR A 89 -4.07 11.25 3.99
C THR A 89 -3.53 10.53 5.22
N ALA A 90 -3.49 9.19 5.20
CA ALA A 90 -2.99 8.42 6.33
C ALA A 90 -1.50 8.67 6.55
N LYS A 91 -1.08 8.66 7.82
CA LYS A 91 0.32 8.89 8.20
C LYS A 91 1.03 7.62 8.60
N THR A 92 0.29 6.53 8.74
CA THR A 92 0.83 5.23 9.13
C THR A 92 0.59 4.27 7.99
N ALA A 93 1.63 3.54 7.59
CA ALA A 93 1.55 2.65 6.45
C ALA A 93 2.05 1.26 6.78
N ALA A 94 1.48 0.26 6.11
CA ALA A 94 1.95 -1.12 6.13
C ALA A 94 2.22 -1.55 4.69
N PHE A 95 3.33 -2.22 4.49
CA PHE A 95 3.75 -2.68 3.15
C PHE A 95 3.54 -4.17 3.00
N ALA A 96 3.06 -4.57 1.82
CA ALA A 96 3.08 -5.96 1.39
C ALA A 96 4.08 -6.08 0.25
N ILE A 97 5.02 -6.98 0.39
CA ILE A 97 6.07 -7.21 -0.60
C ILE A 97 5.85 -8.60 -1.19
N PRO A 98 5.95 -8.76 -2.53
CA PRO A 98 5.78 -10.07 -3.13
C PRO A 98 6.74 -11.09 -2.53
N LEU A 99 6.23 -12.26 -2.19
CA LEU A 99 7.00 -13.29 -1.52
C LEU A 99 8.23 -13.70 -2.34
N GLY A 100 8.08 -13.76 -3.65
CA GLY A 100 9.19 -14.10 -4.52
C GLY A 100 10.34 -13.11 -4.43
N SER A 101 10.03 -11.83 -4.25
CA SER A 101 11.06 -10.81 -4.08
C SER A 101 11.72 -10.91 -2.72
N SER A 102 10.93 -11.19 -1.68
CA SER A 102 11.46 -11.24 -0.34
C SER A 102 12.35 -12.45 -0.07
N LEU A 103 12.13 -13.53 -0.79
CA LEU A 103 12.91 -14.75 -0.60
C LEU A 103 14.27 -14.71 -1.27
N LEU A 104 14.52 -13.73 -2.10
CA LEU A 104 15.80 -13.59 -2.78
C LEU A 104 16.85 -12.88 -1.94
N VAL A 105 16.49 -12.49 -0.79
CA VAL A 105 17.38 -11.72 0.08
C VAL A 105 18.41 -12.60 0.76
#